data_9823701aec11f61c4b75333447b45898
#
_entry.id   9823701aec11f61c4b75333447b45898
#
_cell.length_a   1.000
_cell.length_b   1.000
_cell.length_c   1.000
_cell.angle_alpha   90.00
_cell.angle_beta   90.00
_cell.angle_gamma   90.00
#
_symmetry.space_group_name_H-M   'P 1'
#
loop_
_entity.id
_entity.type
_entity.pdbx_description
1 polymer ?
#
loop_
_entity_poly.entity_id
_entity_poly.type
_entity_poly.pdbx_seq_one_letter_code
_entity_poly.pdbx_strand_id
1 'polypeptide(L)'
;MTLLIGATTVGLILALLSLGVYLSFRVFSFPDITADGSFTLGAAVSAILIVQGHSPWIATVAGFFAGMLAGTVTGVLSSKFEINGLLSGILVMTALYSVNLHVMGKSNLPMANQATLASEAERLAGVLFGLQGDLHVIGWSIGLRDAAVLVGVFALIVVCGLTLYFFFRTNLGTAMRAAGNNPQMIRALGVNVDVLLILGLALSNGLIALSGSLLAQYEGFADVQMGVGMVVWGLASVIIGESLVGSSRFGLLITGAVMGSLLFRLL
;
A
#
# COMPACT_ATOMS: atom_id res chain seq x y z
N MET A 1 -11.41 -17.34 16.57
CA MET A 1 -10.12 -17.39 15.83
C MET A 1 -10.23 -16.83 14.42
N THR A 2 -11.22 -17.15 13.62
CA THR A 2 -11.42 -16.58 12.27
C THR A 2 -11.42 -15.05 12.24
N LEU A 3 -12.07 -14.39 13.21
CA LEU A 3 -12.04 -12.92 13.35
C LEU A 3 -10.62 -12.39 13.59
N LEU A 4 -9.82 -13.04 14.43
CA LEU A 4 -8.43 -12.63 14.68
C LEU A 4 -7.56 -12.80 13.43
N ILE A 5 -7.72 -13.91 12.71
CA ILE A 5 -7.00 -14.17 11.46
C ILE A 5 -7.40 -13.14 10.41
N GLY A 6 -8.69 -12.88 10.24
CA GLY A 6 -9.17 -11.84 9.33
C GLY A 6 -8.64 -10.45 9.71
N ALA A 7 -8.67 -10.07 10.99
CA ALA A 7 -8.13 -8.81 11.47
C ALA A 7 -6.62 -8.70 11.22
N THR A 8 -5.85 -9.75 11.49
CA THR A 8 -4.41 -9.77 11.21
C THR A 8 -4.10 -9.72 9.72
N THR A 9 -4.87 -10.41 8.88
CA THR A 9 -4.71 -10.36 7.41
C THR A 9 -4.96 -8.96 6.88
N VAL A 10 -6.06 -8.30 7.29
CA VAL A 10 -6.34 -6.91 6.90
C VAL A 10 -5.27 -5.96 7.45
N GLY A 11 -4.85 -6.14 8.71
CA GLY A 11 -3.76 -5.35 9.30
C GLY A 11 -2.45 -5.49 8.52
N LEU A 12 -2.13 -6.70 8.02
CA LEU A 12 -0.98 -6.92 7.14
C LEU A 12 -1.16 -6.26 5.77
N ILE A 13 -2.31 -6.40 5.12
CA ILE A 13 -2.58 -5.72 3.84
C ILE A 13 -2.37 -4.21 3.99
N LEU A 14 -2.92 -3.62 5.05
CA LEU A 14 -2.80 -2.20 5.34
C LEU A 14 -1.39 -1.79 5.84
N ALA A 15 -0.52 -2.75 6.17
CA ALA A 15 0.89 -2.44 6.43
C ALA A 15 1.61 -1.89 5.19
N LEU A 16 1.21 -2.29 3.97
CA LEU A 16 1.74 -1.70 2.73
C LEU A 16 1.35 -0.22 2.59
N LEU A 17 0.11 0.11 2.95
CA LEU A 17 -0.33 1.51 3.05
C LEU A 17 0.51 2.28 4.07
N SER A 18 0.74 1.71 5.26
CA SER A 18 1.57 2.34 6.30
C SER A 18 3.01 2.54 5.81
N LEU A 19 3.58 1.61 5.06
CA LEU A 19 4.90 1.77 4.44
C LEU A 19 4.92 2.89 3.40
N GLY A 20 3.88 3.03 2.58
CA GLY A 20 3.73 4.14 1.66
C GLY A 20 3.63 5.49 2.38
N VAL A 21 2.75 5.59 3.37
CA VAL A 21 2.60 6.79 4.21
C VAL A 21 3.90 7.12 4.96
N TYR A 22 4.63 6.12 5.46
CA TYR A 22 5.94 6.30 6.08
C TYR A 22 6.93 6.97 5.10
N LEU A 23 6.93 6.60 3.82
CA LEU A 23 7.80 7.21 2.81
C LEU A 23 7.44 8.68 2.58
N SER A 24 6.18 9.01 2.35
CA SER A 24 5.80 10.41 2.07
C SER A 24 5.96 11.30 3.30
N PHE A 25 5.40 10.91 4.44
CA PHE A 25 5.36 11.78 5.62
C PHE A 25 6.68 11.79 6.40
N ARG A 26 7.35 10.63 6.54
CA ARG A 26 8.53 10.54 7.40
C ARG A 26 9.84 10.68 6.65
N VAL A 27 9.95 10.06 5.46
CA VAL A 27 11.19 10.15 4.67
C VAL A 27 11.28 11.47 3.92
N PHE A 28 10.19 11.93 3.30
CA PHE A 28 10.17 13.18 2.53
C PHE A 28 9.61 14.39 3.29
N SER A 29 9.06 14.20 4.50
CA SER A 29 8.36 15.24 5.25
C SER A 29 7.27 15.94 4.41
N PHE A 30 6.62 15.17 3.53
CA PHE A 30 5.61 15.65 2.59
C PHE A 30 4.22 15.20 3.02
N PRO A 31 3.28 16.12 3.34
CA PRO A 31 1.92 15.78 3.73
C PRO A 31 1.11 15.38 2.48
N ASP A 32 1.12 14.10 2.16
CA ASP A 32 0.50 13.54 0.95
C ASP A 32 -0.92 12.99 1.24
N ILE A 33 -1.94 13.79 0.90
CA ILE A 33 -3.36 13.37 0.98
C ILE A 33 -3.78 12.58 -0.28
N THR A 34 -2.97 12.57 -1.34
CA THR A 34 -3.25 11.75 -2.55
C THR A 34 -3.44 10.27 -2.20
N ALA A 35 -2.87 9.83 -1.08
CA ALA A 35 -2.92 8.47 -0.60
C ALA A 35 -4.34 7.89 -0.54
N ASP A 36 -5.34 8.66 -0.08
CA ASP A 36 -6.75 8.24 -0.06
C ASP A 36 -7.26 7.92 -1.48
N GLY A 37 -6.95 8.80 -2.44
CA GLY A 37 -7.31 8.59 -3.84
C GLY A 37 -6.55 7.44 -4.51
N SER A 38 -5.26 7.32 -4.22
CA SER A 38 -4.39 6.28 -4.78
C SER A 38 -4.74 4.88 -4.26
N PHE A 39 -5.14 4.77 -3.00
CA PHE A 39 -5.64 3.52 -2.43
C PHE A 39 -6.86 3.01 -3.21
N THR A 40 -7.84 3.89 -3.40
CA THR A 40 -9.05 3.58 -4.18
C THR A 40 -8.72 3.32 -5.66
N LEU A 41 -7.74 4.04 -6.25
CA LEU A 41 -7.31 3.81 -7.63
C LEU A 41 -6.74 2.41 -7.82
N GLY A 42 -5.90 1.95 -6.89
CA GLY A 42 -5.38 0.59 -6.91
C GLY A 42 -6.50 -0.46 -6.86
N ALA A 43 -7.47 -0.27 -5.96
CA ALA A 43 -8.65 -1.11 -5.86
C ALA A 43 -9.49 -1.11 -7.15
N ALA A 44 -9.76 0.08 -7.72
CA ALA A 44 -10.56 0.26 -8.92
C ALA A 44 -9.92 -0.41 -10.15
N VAL A 45 -8.63 -0.16 -10.38
CA VAL A 45 -7.88 -0.74 -11.51
C VAL A 45 -7.79 -2.25 -11.40
N SER A 46 -7.48 -2.77 -10.21
CA SER A 46 -7.41 -4.22 -10.02
C SER A 46 -8.78 -4.88 -10.18
N ALA A 47 -9.84 -4.28 -9.64
CA ALA A 47 -11.19 -4.83 -9.73
C ALA A 47 -11.70 -4.87 -11.18
N ILE A 48 -11.53 -3.80 -11.96
CA ILE A 48 -11.99 -3.78 -13.35
C ILE A 48 -11.25 -4.80 -14.22
N LEU A 49 -9.92 -4.95 -14.05
CA LEU A 49 -9.14 -5.93 -14.78
C LEU A 49 -9.54 -7.38 -14.44
N ILE A 50 -9.82 -7.64 -13.17
CA ILE A 50 -10.30 -8.98 -12.73
C ILE A 50 -11.69 -9.26 -13.31
N VAL A 51 -12.61 -8.29 -13.29
CA VAL A 51 -13.94 -8.45 -13.89
C VAL A 51 -13.88 -8.65 -15.40
N GLN A 52 -12.87 -8.09 -16.08
CA GLN A 52 -12.57 -8.31 -17.50
C GLN A 52 -11.92 -9.67 -17.79
N GLY A 53 -11.63 -10.47 -16.76
CA GLY A 53 -11.04 -11.82 -16.90
C GLY A 53 -9.53 -11.85 -16.97
N HIS A 54 -8.83 -10.76 -16.63
CA HIS A 54 -7.38 -10.76 -16.52
C HIS A 54 -6.90 -11.47 -15.24
N SER A 55 -5.67 -11.97 -15.29
CA SER A 55 -5.03 -12.60 -14.12
C SER A 55 -4.95 -11.64 -12.92
N PRO A 56 -5.26 -12.11 -11.69
CA PRO A 56 -5.17 -11.30 -10.46
C PRO A 56 -3.78 -10.69 -10.24
N TRP A 57 -2.72 -11.38 -10.64
CA TRP A 57 -1.34 -10.89 -10.55
C TRP A 57 -1.11 -9.65 -11.42
N ILE A 58 -1.56 -9.72 -12.69
CA ILE A 58 -1.46 -8.59 -13.63
C ILE A 58 -2.30 -7.42 -13.13
N ALA A 59 -3.50 -7.68 -12.63
CA ALA A 59 -4.39 -6.67 -12.08
C ALA A 59 -3.76 -5.93 -10.88
N THR A 60 -3.12 -6.68 -9.98
CA THR A 60 -2.45 -6.10 -8.80
C THR A 60 -1.24 -5.25 -9.19
N VAL A 61 -0.41 -5.73 -10.13
CA VAL A 61 0.74 -4.98 -10.64
C VAL A 61 0.28 -3.73 -11.39
N ALA A 62 -0.79 -3.80 -12.18
CA ALA A 62 -1.37 -2.63 -12.85
C ALA A 62 -1.87 -1.59 -11.84
N GLY A 63 -2.52 -2.02 -10.75
CA GLY A 63 -2.92 -1.14 -9.64
C GLY A 63 -1.74 -0.43 -9.00
N PHE A 64 -0.63 -1.13 -8.74
CA PHE A 64 0.61 -0.54 -8.23
C PHE A 64 1.14 0.57 -9.16
N PHE A 65 1.24 0.31 -10.46
CA PHE A 65 1.71 1.32 -11.43
C PHE A 65 0.73 2.49 -11.58
N ALA A 66 -0.57 2.25 -11.51
CA ALA A 66 -1.57 3.32 -11.50
C ALA A 66 -1.38 4.25 -10.30
N GLY A 67 -1.11 3.70 -9.11
CA GLY A 67 -0.76 4.50 -7.93
C GLY A 67 0.56 5.27 -8.10
N MET A 68 1.59 4.66 -8.72
CA MET A 68 2.83 5.37 -9.05
C MET A 68 2.57 6.57 -9.96
N LEU A 69 1.70 6.45 -10.95
CA LEU A 69 1.32 7.56 -11.82
C LEU A 69 0.62 8.67 -11.03
N ALA A 70 -0.31 8.33 -10.14
CA ALA A 70 -0.98 9.30 -9.28
C ALA A 70 0.01 10.08 -8.40
N GLY A 71 0.94 9.38 -7.72
CA GLY A 71 2.00 9.99 -6.94
C GLY A 71 2.96 10.85 -7.78
N THR A 72 3.24 10.43 -9.02
CA THR A 72 4.04 11.24 -9.96
C THR A 72 3.35 12.57 -10.28
N VAL A 73 2.03 12.55 -10.52
CA VAL A 73 1.25 13.78 -10.79
C VAL A 73 1.32 14.72 -9.59
N THR A 74 1.11 14.21 -8.36
CA THR A 74 1.25 15.02 -7.13
C THR A 74 2.64 15.61 -6.99
N GLY A 75 3.68 14.80 -7.22
CA GLY A 75 5.07 15.24 -7.18
C GLY A 75 5.39 16.33 -8.22
N VAL A 76 4.87 16.20 -9.43
CA VAL A 76 5.03 17.21 -10.49
C VAL A 76 4.31 18.51 -10.13
N LEU A 77 3.07 18.43 -9.63
CA LEU A 77 2.34 19.64 -9.20
C LEU A 77 3.06 20.37 -8.08
N SER A 78 3.62 19.65 -7.12
CA SER A 78 4.34 20.27 -6.01
C SER A 78 5.71 20.81 -6.42
N SER A 79 6.48 20.08 -7.24
CA SER A 79 7.87 20.44 -7.53
C SER A 79 8.01 21.39 -8.72
N LYS A 80 7.25 21.18 -9.81
CA LYS A 80 7.38 22.00 -11.04
C LYS A 80 6.44 23.19 -11.07
N PHE A 81 5.24 23.04 -10.50
CA PHE A 81 4.28 24.13 -10.43
C PHE A 81 4.33 24.88 -9.10
N GLU A 82 5.23 24.47 -8.20
CA GLU A 82 5.45 25.09 -6.87
C GLU A 82 4.19 25.17 -6.00
N ILE A 83 3.22 24.30 -6.26
CA ILE A 83 1.99 24.21 -5.47
C ILE A 83 2.34 23.59 -4.12
N ASN A 84 1.77 24.15 -3.04
CA ASN A 84 1.95 23.58 -1.71
C ASN A 84 1.61 22.08 -1.70
N GLY A 85 2.45 21.27 -1.02
CA GLY A 85 2.31 19.81 -1.01
C GLY A 85 0.95 19.32 -0.55
N LEU A 86 0.37 19.93 0.47
CA LEU A 86 -0.96 19.61 0.95
C LEU A 86 -2.04 19.89 -0.12
N LEU A 87 -1.95 21.06 -0.77
CA LEU A 87 -2.90 21.46 -1.81
C LEU A 87 -2.78 20.58 -3.05
N SER A 88 -1.56 20.24 -3.48
CA SER A 88 -1.35 19.32 -4.60
C SER A 88 -1.94 17.93 -4.33
N GLY A 89 -1.78 17.43 -3.10
CA GLY A 89 -2.40 16.17 -2.66
C GLY A 89 -3.94 16.22 -2.72
N ILE A 90 -4.55 17.30 -2.21
CA ILE A 90 -6.02 17.49 -2.25
C ILE A 90 -6.52 17.57 -3.71
N LEU A 91 -5.84 18.31 -4.58
CA LEU A 91 -6.22 18.43 -6.00
C LEU A 91 -6.19 17.07 -6.70
N VAL A 92 -5.12 16.30 -6.51
CA VAL A 92 -5.00 14.97 -7.13
C VAL A 92 -6.01 14.00 -6.52
N MET A 93 -6.21 13.98 -5.21
CA MET A 93 -7.21 13.15 -4.55
C MET A 93 -8.62 13.40 -5.10
N THR A 94 -9.02 14.67 -5.25
CA THR A 94 -10.34 15.02 -5.82
C THR A 94 -10.47 14.65 -7.30
N ALA A 95 -9.41 14.82 -8.09
CA ALA A 95 -9.38 14.35 -9.47
C ALA A 95 -9.47 12.82 -9.55
N LEU A 96 -8.75 12.09 -8.68
CA LEU A 96 -8.79 10.64 -8.61
C LEU A 96 -10.16 10.10 -8.25
N TYR A 97 -10.95 10.80 -7.45
CA TYR A 97 -12.34 10.39 -7.18
C TYR A 97 -13.14 10.24 -8.49
N SER A 98 -13.04 11.21 -9.39
CA SER A 98 -13.71 11.15 -10.69
C SER A 98 -13.12 10.08 -11.60
N VAL A 99 -11.78 9.92 -11.58
CA VAL A 99 -11.09 8.87 -12.35
C VAL A 99 -11.52 7.48 -11.85
N ASN A 100 -11.55 7.26 -10.55
CA ASN A 100 -11.94 5.98 -9.95
C ASN A 100 -13.38 5.61 -10.31
N LEU A 101 -14.29 6.58 -10.22
CA LEU A 101 -15.69 6.38 -10.62
C LEU A 101 -15.81 6.05 -12.11
N HIS A 102 -15.03 6.72 -12.96
CA HIS A 102 -15.03 6.45 -14.41
C HIS A 102 -14.47 5.06 -14.74
N VAL A 103 -13.36 4.66 -14.09
CA VAL A 103 -12.72 3.36 -14.28
C VAL A 103 -13.64 2.22 -13.83
N MET A 104 -14.31 2.37 -12.69
CA MET A 104 -15.24 1.36 -12.16
C MET A 104 -16.59 1.36 -12.90
N GLY A 105 -16.99 2.48 -13.53
CA GLY A 105 -18.30 2.67 -14.17
C GLY A 105 -19.50 2.72 -13.21
N LYS A 106 -19.27 2.48 -11.91
CA LYS A 106 -20.26 2.49 -10.81
C LYS A 106 -19.55 2.72 -9.48
N SER A 107 -20.30 3.11 -8.45
CA SER A 107 -19.73 3.41 -7.14
C SER A 107 -19.15 2.19 -6.41
N ASN A 108 -19.73 1.01 -6.64
CA ASN A 108 -19.29 -0.26 -6.07
C ASN A 108 -19.20 -1.32 -7.17
N LEU A 109 -18.05 -1.98 -7.29
CA LEU A 109 -17.77 -3.01 -8.28
C LEU A 109 -17.51 -4.34 -7.57
N PRO A 110 -18.51 -5.26 -7.50
CA PRO A 110 -18.31 -6.58 -6.94
C PRO A 110 -17.47 -7.46 -7.89
N MET A 111 -16.59 -8.25 -7.30
CA MET A 111 -15.77 -9.26 -7.99
C MET A 111 -16.28 -10.69 -7.70
N ALA A 112 -17.59 -10.83 -7.42
CA ALA A 112 -18.20 -12.11 -7.14
C ALA A 112 -17.94 -13.12 -8.27
N ASN A 113 -17.54 -14.32 -7.91
CA ASN A 113 -17.23 -15.44 -8.82
C ASN A 113 -15.99 -15.24 -9.73
N GLN A 114 -15.15 -14.23 -9.46
CA GLN A 114 -13.89 -14.05 -10.16
C GLN A 114 -12.71 -14.65 -9.39
N ALA A 115 -11.69 -15.11 -10.12
CA ALA A 115 -10.44 -15.53 -9.51
C ALA A 115 -9.74 -14.30 -8.90
N THR A 116 -9.45 -14.34 -7.61
CA THR A 116 -8.68 -13.32 -6.88
C THR A 116 -7.37 -13.91 -6.37
N LEU A 117 -6.43 -13.08 -5.93
CA LEU A 117 -5.22 -13.58 -5.28
C LEU A 117 -5.53 -14.44 -4.06
N ALA A 118 -6.64 -14.17 -3.37
CA ALA A 118 -7.08 -14.99 -2.25
C ALA A 118 -7.45 -16.42 -2.69
N SER A 119 -8.18 -16.56 -3.80
CA SER A 119 -8.54 -17.88 -4.36
C SER A 119 -7.33 -18.60 -4.96
N GLU A 120 -6.41 -17.87 -5.58
CA GLU A 120 -5.16 -18.44 -6.09
C GLU A 120 -4.24 -18.91 -4.95
N ALA A 121 -4.15 -18.16 -3.84
CA ALA A 121 -3.40 -18.56 -2.65
C ALA A 121 -3.96 -19.85 -2.03
N GLU A 122 -5.28 -19.96 -1.94
CA GLU A 122 -5.95 -21.18 -1.49
C GLU A 122 -5.64 -22.38 -2.40
N ARG A 123 -5.72 -22.19 -3.71
CA ARG A 123 -5.40 -23.23 -4.70
C ARG A 123 -3.93 -23.67 -4.60
N LEU A 124 -3.01 -22.74 -4.48
CA LEU A 124 -1.58 -23.03 -4.31
C LEU A 124 -1.30 -23.79 -3.01
N ALA A 125 -1.94 -23.38 -1.90
CA ALA A 125 -1.80 -24.06 -0.63
C ALA A 125 -2.34 -25.51 -0.71
N GLY A 126 -3.49 -25.72 -1.36
CA GLY A 126 -4.04 -27.05 -1.60
C GLY A 126 -3.11 -27.95 -2.40
N VAL A 127 -2.46 -27.43 -3.46
CA VAL A 127 -1.54 -28.18 -4.29
C VAL A 127 -0.21 -28.47 -3.58
N LEU A 128 0.37 -27.48 -2.88
CA LEU A 128 1.68 -27.61 -2.25
C LEU A 128 1.67 -28.46 -0.97
N PHE A 129 0.62 -28.34 -0.18
CA PHE A 129 0.55 -29.02 1.11
C PHE A 129 -0.40 -30.23 1.11
N GLY A 130 -1.09 -30.50 0.00
CA GLY A 130 -2.07 -31.60 -0.10
C GLY A 130 -3.25 -31.46 0.86
N LEU A 131 -3.49 -30.26 1.39
CA LEU A 131 -4.50 -29.94 2.38
C LEU A 131 -5.83 -29.65 1.68
N GLN A 132 -6.84 -30.43 2.01
CA GLN A 132 -8.24 -30.20 1.56
C GLN A 132 -9.12 -30.03 2.80
N GLY A 133 -9.72 -28.82 2.96
CA GLY A 133 -10.62 -28.54 4.06
C GLY A 133 -9.99 -27.72 5.21
N ASP A 134 -10.70 -27.62 6.33
CA ASP A 134 -10.29 -26.83 7.47
C ASP A 134 -9.06 -27.41 8.18
N LEU A 135 -8.11 -26.53 8.50
CA LEU A 135 -6.95 -26.86 9.32
C LEU A 135 -7.34 -26.89 10.80
N HIS A 136 -7.21 -28.05 11.43
CA HIS A 136 -7.38 -28.16 12.88
C HIS A 136 -6.04 -27.93 13.59
N VAL A 137 -5.83 -26.70 14.11
CA VAL A 137 -4.63 -26.36 14.88
C VAL A 137 -5.07 -26.13 16.34
N ILE A 138 -4.56 -26.96 17.27
CA ILE A 138 -4.78 -26.86 18.73
C ILE A 138 -6.28 -26.74 19.08
N GLY A 139 -7.16 -27.56 18.45
CA GLY A 139 -8.60 -27.59 18.75
C GLY A 139 -9.44 -26.48 18.07
N TRP A 140 -8.86 -25.70 17.17
CA TRP A 140 -9.54 -24.63 16.43
C TRP A 140 -9.58 -24.98 14.93
N SER A 141 -10.75 -24.81 14.29
CA SER A 141 -10.89 -24.91 12.84
C SER A 141 -10.53 -23.58 12.19
N ILE A 142 -9.51 -23.58 11.36
CA ILE A 142 -9.07 -22.43 10.56
C ILE A 142 -9.33 -22.79 9.10
N GLY A 143 -10.07 -21.95 8.39
CA GLY A 143 -10.27 -22.14 6.96
C GLY A 143 -8.92 -22.11 6.21
N LEU A 144 -8.68 -23.08 5.34
CA LEU A 144 -7.45 -23.15 4.54
C LEU A 144 -7.22 -21.85 3.75
N ARG A 145 -8.29 -21.24 3.25
CA ARG A 145 -8.28 -19.97 2.54
C ARG A 145 -7.68 -18.85 3.41
N ASP A 146 -8.17 -18.68 4.64
CA ASP A 146 -7.73 -17.59 5.51
C ASP A 146 -6.25 -17.74 5.90
N ALA A 147 -5.82 -18.97 6.18
CA ALA A 147 -4.42 -19.26 6.48
C ALA A 147 -3.50 -19.03 5.26
N ALA A 148 -3.93 -19.46 4.08
CA ALA A 148 -3.16 -19.29 2.84
C ALA A 148 -3.00 -17.81 2.46
N VAL A 149 -4.08 -17.02 2.58
CA VAL A 149 -4.04 -15.58 2.31
C VAL A 149 -3.14 -14.86 3.31
N LEU A 150 -3.25 -15.20 4.61
CA LEU A 150 -2.38 -14.60 5.64
C LEU A 150 -0.90 -14.86 5.34
N VAL A 151 -0.53 -16.10 5.02
CA VAL A 151 0.87 -16.45 4.69
C VAL A 151 1.31 -15.76 3.40
N GLY A 152 0.46 -15.71 2.37
CA GLY A 152 0.76 -15.04 1.10
C GLY A 152 0.98 -13.54 1.28
N VAL A 153 0.10 -12.86 2.03
CA VAL A 153 0.22 -11.42 2.33
C VAL A 153 1.45 -11.16 3.20
N PHE A 154 1.72 -12.00 4.20
CA PHE A 154 2.92 -11.88 5.02
C PHE A 154 4.20 -11.99 4.18
N ALA A 155 4.28 -12.99 3.29
CA ALA A 155 5.42 -13.16 2.38
C ALA A 155 5.59 -11.93 1.47
N LEU A 156 4.49 -11.38 0.93
CA LEU A 156 4.53 -10.18 0.10
C LEU A 156 5.08 -8.96 0.88
N ILE A 157 4.63 -8.76 2.12
CA ILE A 157 5.12 -7.66 2.97
C ILE A 157 6.60 -7.80 3.26
N VAL A 158 7.06 -9.01 3.57
CA VAL A 158 8.48 -9.28 3.77
C VAL A 158 9.28 -8.94 2.52
N VAL A 159 8.82 -9.36 1.35
CA VAL A 159 9.47 -9.03 0.06
C VAL A 159 9.48 -7.52 -0.18
N CYS A 160 8.35 -6.84 -0.01
CA CYS A 160 8.27 -5.39 -0.16
C CYS A 160 9.16 -4.66 0.86
N GLY A 161 9.13 -5.07 2.13
CA GLY A 161 9.97 -4.49 3.19
C GLY A 161 11.46 -4.67 2.93
N LEU A 162 11.89 -5.85 2.50
CA LEU A 162 13.27 -6.12 2.12
C LEU A 162 13.68 -5.31 0.88
N THR A 163 12.82 -5.24 -0.15
CA THR A 163 13.06 -4.44 -1.34
C THR A 163 13.25 -2.98 -0.98
N LEU A 164 12.38 -2.41 -0.14
CA LEU A 164 12.53 -1.05 0.37
C LEU A 164 13.82 -0.88 1.18
N TYR A 165 14.12 -1.81 2.07
CA TYR A 165 15.34 -1.76 2.87
C TYR A 165 16.59 -1.70 2.00
N PHE A 166 16.72 -2.59 1.00
CA PHE A 166 17.85 -2.58 0.07
C PHE A 166 17.84 -1.35 -0.83
N PHE A 167 16.68 -0.94 -1.34
CA PHE A 167 16.54 0.26 -2.16
C PHE A 167 17.05 1.50 -1.42
N PHE A 168 16.65 1.70 -0.16
CA PHE A 168 17.09 2.86 0.64
C PHE A 168 18.54 2.78 1.14
N ARG A 169 19.25 1.67 0.89
CA ARG A 169 20.71 1.56 1.04
C ARG A 169 21.48 1.91 -0.23
N THR A 170 20.83 2.03 -1.37
CA THR A 170 21.46 2.50 -2.63
C THR A 170 21.78 3.98 -2.55
N ASN A 171 22.64 4.46 -3.48
CA ASN A 171 22.97 5.88 -3.59
C ASN A 171 21.73 6.76 -3.80
N LEU A 172 20.78 6.27 -4.62
CA LEU A 172 19.51 6.98 -4.88
C LEU A 172 18.64 7.04 -3.62
N GLY A 173 18.47 5.93 -2.93
CA GLY A 173 17.68 5.87 -1.69
C GLY A 173 18.28 6.71 -0.56
N THR A 174 19.63 6.74 -0.43
CA THR A 174 20.29 7.61 0.55
C THR A 174 20.15 9.08 0.18
N ALA A 175 20.21 9.45 -1.10
CA ALA A 175 19.94 10.80 -1.58
C ALA A 175 18.49 11.23 -1.30
N MET A 176 17.53 10.34 -1.49
CA MET A 176 16.12 10.59 -1.16
C MET A 176 15.92 10.91 0.33
N ARG A 177 16.49 10.10 1.22
CA ARG A 177 16.43 10.34 2.68
C ARG A 177 17.10 11.65 3.08
N ALA A 178 18.24 11.96 2.47
CA ALA A 178 18.97 13.20 2.72
C ALA A 178 18.19 14.44 2.19
N ALA A 179 17.52 14.31 1.04
CA ALA A 179 16.68 15.35 0.46
C ALA A 179 15.46 15.68 1.34
N GLY A 180 14.86 14.66 2.00
CA GLY A 180 13.78 14.88 2.95
C GLY A 180 14.23 15.60 4.23
N ASN A 181 15.46 15.38 4.69
CA ASN A 181 16.01 16.04 5.87
C ASN A 181 16.51 17.47 5.59
N ASN A 182 17.22 17.67 4.49
CA ASN A 182 17.77 18.97 4.11
C ASN A 182 17.85 19.12 2.58
N PRO A 183 16.76 19.60 1.95
CA PRO A 183 16.72 19.79 0.49
C PRO A 183 17.78 20.77 -0.03
N GLN A 184 18.10 21.82 0.76
CA GLN A 184 19.06 22.83 0.35
C GLN A 184 20.48 22.27 0.24
N MET A 185 20.88 21.45 1.20
CA MET A 185 22.19 20.76 1.18
C MET A 185 22.32 19.86 -0.06
N ILE A 186 21.27 19.11 -0.38
CA ILE A 186 21.28 18.17 -1.52
C ILE A 186 21.33 18.92 -2.85
N ARG A 187 20.63 20.06 -2.97
CA ARG A 187 20.74 20.95 -4.14
C ARG A 187 22.15 21.52 -4.29
N ALA A 188 22.82 21.90 -3.19
CA ALA A 188 24.19 22.38 -3.20
C ALA A 188 25.20 21.31 -3.69
N LEU A 189 24.90 20.03 -3.51
CA LEU A 189 25.67 18.90 -4.05
C LEU A 189 25.36 18.59 -5.53
N GLY A 190 24.52 19.41 -6.19
CA GLY A 190 24.17 19.25 -7.62
C GLY A 190 23.09 18.21 -7.91
N VAL A 191 22.44 17.64 -6.89
CA VAL A 191 21.38 16.64 -7.07
C VAL A 191 20.02 17.33 -7.23
N ASN A 192 19.25 16.89 -8.21
CA ASN A 192 17.90 17.43 -8.46
C ASN A 192 16.90 16.89 -7.43
N VAL A 193 16.58 17.71 -6.43
CA VAL A 193 15.65 17.35 -5.34
C VAL A 193 14.23 17.12 -5.86
N ASP A 194 13.82 17.81 -6.91
CA ASP A 194 12.47 17.72 -7.46
C ASP A 194 12.22 16.32 -8.07
N VAL A 195 13.23 15.79 -8.78
CA VAL A 195 13.17 14.43 -9.30
C VAL A 195 13.10 13.39 -8.16
N LEU A 196 13.88 13.60 -7.08
CA LEU A 196 13.86 12.70 -5.93
C LEU A 196 12.47 12.70 -5.23
N LEU A 197 11.86 13.88 -5.11
CA LEU A 197 10.52 14.03 -4.54
C LEU A 197 9.46 13.32 -5.40
N ILE A 198 9.49 13.54 -6.73
CA ILE A 198 8.57 12.89 -7.67
C ILE A 198 8.68 11.36 -7.58
N LEU A 199 9.90 10.83 -7.62
CA LEU A 199 10.14 9.39 -7.50
C LEU A 199 9.69 8.83 -6.15
N GLY A 200 9.92 9.58 -5.07
CA GLY A 200 9.51 9.20 -3.72
C GLY A 200 7.99 9.12 -3.56
N LEU A 201 7.28 10.12 -4.05
CA LEU A 201 5.81 10.15 -4.04
C LEU A 201 5.22 9.09 -4.97
N ALA A 202 5.85 8.84 -6.13
CA ALA A 202 5.47 7.75 -7.01
C ALA A 202 5.55 6.39 -6.29
N LEU A 203 6.69 6.09 -5.65
CA LEU A 203 6.88 4.84 -4.92
C LEU A 203 5.92 4.72 -3.73
N SER A 204 5.73 5.81 -2.96
CA SER A 204 4.78 5.89 -1.85
C SER A 204 3.37 5.53 -2.29
N ASN A 205 2.83 6.26 -3.28
CA ASN A 205 1.48 6.03 -3.79
C ASN A 205 1.32 4.69 -4.51
N GLY A 206 2.38 4.17 -5.11
CA GLY A 206 2.40 2.80 -5.64
C GLY A 206 2.15 1.75 -4.55
N LEU A 207 2.84 1.84 -3.41
CA LEU A 207 2.63 0.92 -2.27
C LEU A 207 1.23 1.06 -1.68
N ILE A 208 0.73 2.28 -1.59
CA ILE A 208 -0.63 2.57 -1.11
C ILE A 208 -1.68 1.94 -2.04
N ALA A 209 -1.52 2.10 -3.34
CA ALA A 209 -2.39 1.50 -4.34
C ALA A 209 -2.29 -0.03 -4.38
N LEU A 210 -1.10 -0.59 -4.13
CA LEU A 210 -0.91 -2.02 -3.96
C LEU A 210 -1.73 -2.55 -2.78
N SER A 211 -1.72 -1.83 -1.65
CA SER A 211 -2.55 -2.15 -0.49
C SER A 211 -4.04 -2.14 -0.84
N GLY A 212 -4.51 -1.11 -1.56
CA GLY A 212 -5.90 -1.01 -2.02
C GLY A 212 -6.30 -2.15 -2.96
N SER A 213 -5.42 -2.51 -3.90
CA SER A 213 -5.63 -3.65 -4.80
C SER A 213 -5.79 -4.97 -4.05
N LEU A 214 -4.97 -5.20 -3.04
CA LEU A 214 -5.04 -6.43 -2.23
C LEU A 214 -6.29 -6.45 -1.34
N LEU A 215 -6.63 -5.30 -0.74
CA LEU A 215 -7.82 -5.21 0.12
C LEU A 215 -9.09 -5.48 -0.68
N ALA A 216 -9.24 -4.86 -1.86
CA ALA A 216 -10.40 -5.09 -2.73
C ALA A 216 -10.53 -6.56 -3.13
N GLN A 217 -9.42 -7.24 -3.46
CA GLN A 217 -9.43 -8.67 -3.79
C GLN A 217 -9.73 -9.56 -2.58
N TYR A 218 -9.33 -9.14 -1.38
CA TYR A 218 -9.63 -9.86 -0.14
C TYR A 218 -11.11 -9.73 0.23
N GLU A 219 -11.66 -8.52 0.15
CA GLU A 219 -13.08 -8.23 0.45
C GLU A 219 -14.04 -8.70 -0.66
N GLY A 220 -13.53 -8.87 -1.89
CA GLY A 220 -14.32 -9.30 -3.05
C GLY A 220 -15.11 -8.18 -3.72
N PHE A 221 -14.84 -6.93 -3.41
CA PHE A 221 -15.42 -5.76 -4.08
C PHE A 221 -14.48 -4.56 -3.99
N ALA A 222 -14.65 -3.61 -4.90
CA ALA A 222 -14.05 -2.29 -4.82
C ALA A 222 -15.14 -1.23 -4.67
N ASP A 223 -14.90 -0.23 -3.80
CA ASP A 223 -15.81 0.89 -3.58
C ASP A 223 -15.06 2.22 -3.76
N VAL A 224 -15.70 3.22 -4.36
CA VAL A 224 -15.09 4.53 -4.62
C VAL A 224 -14.70 5.26 -3.32
N GLN A 225 -15.35 4.97 -2.21
CA GLN A 225 -15.10 5.62 -0.92
C GLN A 225 -14.18 4.82 -0.01
N MET A 226 -13.69 3.63 -0.42
CA MET A 226 -12.90 2.77 0.45
C MET A 226 -11.55 3.37 0.89
N GLY A 227 -11.06 4.39 0.17
CA GLY A 227 -9.82 5.10 0.51
C GLY A 227 -10.01 6.27 1.47
N VAL A 228 -11.26 6.68 1.77
CA VAL A 228 -11.50 7.85 2.63
C VAL A 228 -11.02 7.58 4.05
N GLY A 229 -10.09 8.42 4.53
CA GLY A 229 -9.51 8.31 5.86
C GLY A 229 -8.32 7.36 5.99
N MET A 230 -7.89 6.72 4.90
CA MET A 230 -6.75 5.78 4.91
C MET A 230 -5.42 6.47 5.22
N VAL A 231 -5.26 7.76 4.88
CA VAL A 231 -4.10 8.58 5.31
C VAL A 231 -4.00 8.62 6.82
N VAL A 232 -5.14 8.91 7.50
CA VAL A 232 -5.16 8.99 8.97
C VAL A 232 -4.82 7.63 9.59
N TRP A 233 -5.38 6.56 9.01
CA TRP A 233 -5.09 5.20 9.42
C TRP A 233 -3.60 4.86 9.28
N GLY A 234 -3.01 5.22 8.13
CA GLY A 234 -1.58 5.01 7.85
C GLY A 234 -0.68 5.81 8.80
N LEU A 235 -1.00 7.09 9.04
CA LEU A 235 -0.26 7.93 9.99
C LEU A 235 -0.30 7.40 11.42
N ALA A 236 -1.49 7.01 11.90
CA ALA A 236 -1.64 6.41 13.23
C ALA A 236 -0.77 5.16 13.37
N SER A 237 -0.79 4.29 12.36
CA SER A 237 0.03 3.08 12.31
C SER A 237 1.53 3.38 12.35
N VAL A 238 1.98 4.39 11.60
CA VAL A 238 3.39 4.82 11.58
C VAL A 238 3.81 5.37 12.94
N ILE A 239 3.00 6.24 13.56
CA ILE A 239 3.29 6.84 14.88
C ILE A 239 3.37 5.76 15.98
N ILE A 240 2.42 4.82 16.00
CA ILE A 240 2.44 3.68 16.92
C ILE A 240 3.70 2.85 16.68
N GLY A 241 4.01 2.55 15.42
CA GLY A 241 5.19 1.77 15.06
C GLY A 241 6.51 2.43 15.47
N GLU A 242 6.65 3.73 15.26
CA GLU A 242 7.83 4.50 15.71
C GLU A 242 7.98 4.50 17.23
N SER A 243 6.88 4.65 17.97
CA SER A 243 6.91 4.65 19.43
C SER A 243 7.32 3.29 20.02
N LEU A 244 6.95 2.19 19.36
CA LEU A 244 7.31 0.84 19.78
C LEU A 244 8.80 0.53 19.55
N VAL A 245 9.33 0.98 18.43
CA VAL A 245 10.70 0.63 18.02
C VAL A 245 11.73 1.48 18.75
N GLY A 246 11.44 2.75 19.07
CA GLY A 246 12.32 3.66 19.80
C GLY A 246 13.71 3.85 19.18
N SER A 247 13.90 3.53 17.90
CA SER A 247 15.17 3.55 17.19
C SER A 247 15.10 4.32 15.90
N SER A 248 16.18 5.03 15.57
CA SER A 248 16.31 5.77 14.30
C SER A 248 16.84 4.93 13.13
N ARG A 249 17.08 3.62 13.35
CA ARG A 249 17.58 2.73 12.28
C ARG A 249 16.48 2.45 11.28
N PHE A 250 16.72 2.76 10.01
CA PHE A 250 15.74 2.68 8.92
C PHE A 250 15.06 1.28 8.81
N GLY A 251 15.85 0.20 8.94
CA GLY A 251 15.27 -1.16 8.89
C GLY A 251 14.29 -1.43 10.03
N LEU A 252 14.56 -0.93 11.23
CA LEU A 252 13.67 -1.07 12.37
C LEU A 252 12.40 -0.20 12.22
N LEU A 253 12.49 0.95 11.57
CA LEU A 253 11.33 1.80 11.30
C LEU A 253 10.37 1.17 10.28
N ILE A 254 10.89 0.45 9.27
CA ILE A 254 10.07 -0.35 8.34
C ILE A 254 9.31 -1.44 9.12
N THR A 255 9.99 -2.19 9.96
CA THR A 255 9.32 -3.22 10.79
C THR A 255 8.35 -2.59 11.78
N GLY A 256 8.66 -1.42 12.31
CA GLY A 256 7.80 -0.62 13.17
C GLY A 256 6.48 -0.26 12.48
N ALA A 257 6.54 0.26 11.26
CA ALA A 257 5.34 0.62 10.49
C ALA A 257 4.41 -0.59 10.26
N VAL A 258 5.00 -1.77 9.98
CA VAL A 258 4.23 -3.03 9.85
C VAL A 258 3.61 -3.44 11.18
N MET A 259 4.37 -3.42 12.28
CA MET A 259 3.84 -3.76 13.60
C MET A 259 2.79 -2.78 14.08
N GLY A 260 2.99 -1.49 13.80
CA GLY A 260 2.02 -0.44 14.12
C GLY A 260 0.69 -0.63 13.40
N SER A 261 0.74 -1.03 12.12
CA SER A 261 -0.45 -1.37 11.35
C SER A 261 -1.22 -2.55 11.95
N LEU A 262 -0.51 -3.61 12.35
CA LEU A 262 -1.13 -4.77 13.00
C LEU A 262 -1.77 -4.39 14.33
N LEU A 263 -1.07 -3.63 15.17
CA LEU A 263 -1.59 -3.22 16.48
C LEU A 263 -2.79 -2.29 16.33
N PHE A 264 -2.73 -1.30 15.42
CA PHE A 264 -3.85 -0.39 15.19
C PHE A 264 -5.11 -1.13 14.71
N ARG A 265 -4.94 -2.24 13.97
CA ARG A 265 -6.06 -3.06 13.52
C ARG A 265 -6.65 -3.95 14.61
N LEU A 266 -5.83 -4.35 15.59
CA LEU A 266 -6.24 -5.23 16.68
C LEU A 266 -6.86 -4.48 17.87
N LEU A 267 -6.62 -3.17 17.98
CA LEU A 267 -7.26 -2.27 18.94
C LEU A 267 -8.68 -1.91 18.51
#